data_a8cee6e5618077a84e3e0126eaaf6b31
#
_entry.id   a8cee6e5618077a84e3e0126eaaf6b31
#
_cell.length_a   1.000
_cell.length_b   1.000
_cell.length_c   1.000
_cell.angle_alpha   90.00
_cell.angle_beta   90.00
_cell.angle_gamma   90.00
#
_symmetry.space_group_name_H-M   'P 1'
#
loop_
_entity.id
_entity.type
_entity.pdbx_description
1 polymer ?
#
loop_
_entity_poly.entity_id
_entity_poly.type
_entity_poly.pdbx_seq_one_letter_code
_entity_poly.pdbx_strand_id
1 'polypeptide(L)'
;MPKSALYVLVAALVASCSGGSIAPVEPTPAVSPTVPITASPGPSPTADVCHVNGVTYCALNPAVSQATIGTTICVRGWTATIRPPASYTDALKRQQLQQFAGRHQGDPQWNVAGTEEDHRLSLDLGGAPMDPMNLSPEVHRSSMLKDQDEAALGGSQGKVCRGELTLQQAQQELISTWLAAWPDYAR
;
A
#
# COMPACT_ATOMS: atom_id res chain seq x y z
N MET A 1 60.18 -2.31 -0.68
CA MET A 1 59.97 -3.50 -1.51
C MET A 1 58.77 -3.20 -2.41
N PRO A 2 59.02 -3.01 -3.71
CA PRO A 2 57.93 -2.64 -4.64
C PRO A 2 57.20 -3.89 -5.14
N LYS A 3 55.86 -3.85 -5.17
CA LYS A 3 55.01 -4.88 -5.75
C LYS A 3 54.74 -4.54 -7.21
N SER A 4 55.20 -5.41 -8.08
CA SER A 4 55.07 -5.34 -9.54
C SER A 4 53.60 -5.52 -9.95
N ALA A 5 53.11 -4.61 -10.78
CA ALA A 5 51.83 -4.74 -11.48
C ALA A 5 52.04 -5.50 -12.80
N LEU A 6 51.29 -6.55 -12.97
CA LEU A 6 51.24 -7.37 -14.18
C LEU A 6 50.14 -6.85 -15.11
N TYR A 7 50.54 -6.24 -16.24
CA TYR A 7 49.60 -5.84 -17.30
C TYR A 7 49.35 -7.03 -18.24
N VAL A 8 48.10 -7.44 -18.33
CA VAL A 8 47.65 -8.42 -19.34
C VAL A 8 47.09 -7.65 -20.54
N LEU A 9 47.78 -7.76 -21.66
CA LEU A 9 47.35 -7.26 -22.97
C LEU A 9 46.33 -8.26 -23.56
N VAL A 10 45.09 -7.82 -23.77
CA VAL A 10 44.07 -8.55 -24.52
C VAL A 10 44.03 -8.00 -25.93
N ALA A 11 44.44 -8.81 -26.90
CA ALA A 11 44.39 -8.50 -28.32
C ALA A 11 42.94 -8.64 -28.84
N ALA A 12 42.40 -7.59 -29.43
CA ALA A 12 41.08 -7.59 -30.08
C ALA A 12 41.24 -8.13 -31.53
N LEU A 13 40.56 -9.23 -31.81
CA LEU A 13 40.32 -9.72 -33.17
C LEU A 13 39.12 -8.98 -33.77
N VAL A 14 39.38 -8.19 -34.82
CA VAL A 14 38.34 -7.58 -35.65
C VAL A 14 37.93 -8.58 -36.72
N ALA A 15 36.72 -9.11 -36.64
CA ALA A 15 36.09 -9.87 -37.72
C ALA A 15 35.25 -8.92 -38.59
N SER A 16 35.67 -8.71 -39.83
CA SER A 16 34.91 -7.97 -40.85
C SER A 16 33.81 -8.88 -41.39
N CYS A 17 32.55 -8.53 -41.17
CA CYS A 17 31.40 -9.11 -41.88
C CYS A 17 30.84 -8.09 -42.88
N SER A 18 30.82 -8.53 -44.14
CA SER A 18 30.36 -7.82 -45.33
C SER A 18 28.86 -7.50 -45.29
N GLY A 19 28.54 -6.38 -45.95
CA GLY A 19 27.21 -5.77 -45.96
C GLY A 19 26.09 -6.59 -46.55
N GLY A 20 24.96 -6.50 -45.91
CA GLY A 20 23.65 -6.73 -46.46
C GLY A 20 22.83 -5.49 -46.26
N SER A 21 22.48 -4.82 -47.36
CA SER A 21 21.64 -3.66 -47.39
C SER A 21 20.19 -4.09 -47.08
N ILE A 22 19.68 -3.75 -45.88
CA ILE A 22 18.29 -3.94 -45.57
C ILE A 22 17.61 -2.56 -45.65
N ALA A 23 16.59 -2.47 -46.52
CA ALA A 23 15.75 -1.27 -46.64
C ALA A 23 15.12 -0.87 -45.31
N PRO A 24 14.95 0.43 -45.04
CA PRO A 24 14.30 0.88 -43.81
C PRO A 24 12.81 0.49 -43.83
N VAL A 25 12.42 -0.33 -42.86
CA VAL A 25 10.99 -0.58 -42.54
C VAL A 25 10.52 0.62 -41.78
N GLU A 26 9.58 1.36 -42.36
CA GLU A 26 8.89 2.48 -41.77
C GLU A 26 8.11 1.98 -40.51
N PRO A 27 8.29 2.61 -39.35
CA PRO A 27 7.55 2.18 -38.13
C PRO A 27 6.07 2.55 -38.30
N THR A 28 5.24 1.54 -38.37
CA THR A 28 3.77 1.70 -38.25
C THR A 28 3.46 2.37 -36.91
N PRO A 29 2.63 3.43 -36.86
CA PRO A 29 2.28 4.07 -35.60
C PRO A 29 1.54 3.06 -34.71
N ALA A 30 2.13 2.77 -33.56
CA ALA A 30 1.49 1.98 -32.53
C ALA A 30 0.23 2.71 -32.03
N VAL A 31 -0.93 2.17 -32.33
CA VAL A 31 -2.20 2.62 -31.76
C VAL A 31 -2.16 2.21 -30.29
N SER A 32 -1.91 3.18 -29.42
CA SER A 32 -2.07 2.98 -27.98
C SER A 32 -3.50 2.53 -27.69
N PRO A 33 -3.71 1.40 -27.01
CA PRO A 33 -5.04 1.04 -26.56
C PRO A 33 -5.52 2.12 -25.58
N THR A 34 -6.53 2.86 -25.97
CA THR A 34 -7.28 3.72 -25.06
C THR A 34 -7.97 2.80 -24.06
N VAL A 35 -7.37 2.64 -22.89
CA VAL A 35 -8.01 1.96 -21.77
C VAL A 35 -9.21 2.83 -21.40
N PRO A 36 -10.46 2.34 -21.48
CA PRO A 36 -11.59 3.09 -20.99
C PRO A 36 -11.38 3.33 -19.50
N ILE A 37 -11.34 4.59 -19.08
CA ILE A 37 -11.40 4.97 -17.67
C ILE A 37 -12.80 4.57 -17.23
N THR A 38 -12.93 3.35 -16.72
CA THR A 38 -14.14 2.93 -16.04
C THR A 38 -14.23 3.81 -14.80
N ALA A 39 -15.30 4.63 -14.75
CA ALA A 39 -15.59 5.46 -13.60
C ALA A 39 -15.45 4.61 -12.34
N SER A 40 -14.71 5.15 -11.35
CA SER A 40 -14.60 4.57 -10.01
C SER A 40 -16.01 4.18 -9.55
N PRO A 41 -16.25 2.94 -9.13
CA PRO A 41 -17.56 2.60 -8.57
C PRO A 41 -17.76 3.53 -7.37
N GLY A 42 -18.84 4.29 -7.41
CA GLY A 42 -19.29 5.08 -6.26
C GLY A 42 -19.46 4.17 -5.05
N PRO A 43 -19.48 4.70 -3.83
CA PRO A 43 -19.56 3.91 -2.60
C PRO A 43 -20.74 2.94 -2.70
N SER A 44 -20.44 1.65 -2.58
CA SER A 44 -21.47 0.61 -2.55
C SER A 44 -22.35 0.82 -1.32
N PRO A 45 -23.67 0.78 -1.42
CA PRO A 45 -24.58 1.20 -0.35
C PRO A 45 -24.61 0.30 0.91
N THR A 46 -23.72 -0.64 1.05
CA THR A 46 -23.48 -1.43 2.26
C THR A 46 -21.99 -1.80 2.34
N ALA A 47 -21.12 -0.81 2.43
CA ALA A 47 -19.75 -1.10 2.81
C ALA A 47 -19.77 -1.63 4.24
N ASP A 48 -19.31 -2.86 4.44
CA ASP A 48 -19.00 -3.35 5.78
C ASP A 48 -18.01 -2.36 6.40
N VAL A 49 -18.33 -1.89 7.60
CA VAL A 49 -17.54 -0.87 8.29
C VAL A 49 -17.13 -1.39 9.66
N CYS A 50 -15.98 -0.98 10.12
CA CYS A 50 -15.58 -1.24 11.48
C CYS A 50 -16.06 -0.12 12.40
N HIS A 51 -16.60 -0.51 13.55
CA HIS A 51 -17.09 0.40 14.57
C HIS A 51 -16.27 0.26 15.84
N VAL A 52 -15.93 1.40 16.43
CA VAL A 52 -15.33 1.46 17.76
C VAL A 52 -16.15 2.44 18.60
N ASN A 53 -16.66 1.99 19.75
CA ASN A 53 -17.50 2.80 20.64
C ASN A 53 -18.68 3.48 19.93
N GLY A 54 -19.28 2.80 18.94
CA GLY A 54 -20.41 3.32 18.16
C GLY A 54 -20.02 4.32 17.06
N VAL A 55 -18.74 4.60 16.86
CA VAL A 55 -18.24 5.45 15.78
C VAL A 55 -17.71 4.58 14.64
N THR A 56 -18.07 4.90 13.40
CA THR A 56 -17.49 4.27 12.22
C THR A 56 -16.05 4.73 12.08
N TYR A 57 -15.12 3.77 12.12
CA TYR A 57 -13.69 4.06 12.11
C TYR A 57 -13.03 3.79 10.77
N CYS A 58 -13.37 2.69 10.12
CA CYS A 58 -12.79 2.28 8.85
C CYS A 58 -13.82 1.59 7.94
N ALA A 59 -13.53 1.49 6.66
CA ALA A 59 -14.24 0.64 5.72
C ALA A 59 -13.54 -0.72 5.61
N LEU A 60 -14.32 -1.79 5.50
CA LEU A 60 -13.85 -3.16 5.31
C LEU A 60 -13.86 -3.55 3.83
N ASN A 61 -12.95 -4.45 3.46
CA ASN A 61 -12.93 -5.06 2.14
C ASN A 61 -13.93 -6.23 2.11
N PRO A 62 -14.99 -6.16 1.29
CA PRO A 62 -16.03 -7.20 1.25
C PRO A 62 -15.53 -8.57 0.77
N ALA A 63 -14.34 -8.63 0.13
CA ALA A 63 -13.71 -9.90 -0.24
C ALA A 63 -13.10 -10.64 0.95
N VAL A 64 -12.90 -9.95 2.10
CA VAL A 64 -12.23 -10.50 3.27
C VAL A 64 -13.23 -10.74 4.39
N SER A 65 -13.39 -12.00 4.75
CA SER A 65 -14.19 -12.46 5.87
C SER A 65 -13.49 -13.63 6.54
N GLN A 66 -13.92 -14.02 7.75
CA GLN A 66 -13.37 -15.20 8.40
C GLN A 66 -13.43 -16.46 7.52
N ALA A 67 -14.43 -16.57 6.64
CA ALA A 67 -14.58 -17.71 5.72
C ALA A 67 -13.60 -17.64 4.54
N THR A 68 -13.15 -16.44 4.17
CA THR A 68 -12.31 -16.23 2.96
C THR A 68 -10.83 -15.92 3.28
N ILE A 69 -10.43 -15.83 4.54
CA ILE A 69 -9.04 -15.53 4.90
C ILE A 69 -8.04 -16.47 4.24
N GLY A 70 -8.37 -17.76 4.12
CA GLY A 70 -7.48 -18.77 3.52
C GLY A 70 -7.22 -18.58 2.02
N THR A 71 -8.06 -17.84 1.31
CA THR A 71 -7.92 -17.50 -0.11
C THR A 71 -7.59 -16.02 -0.35
N THR A 72 -7.49 -15.23 0.72
CA THR A 72 -7.19 -13.79 0.69
C THR A 72 -5.99 -13.48 1.55
N ILE A 73 -6.15 -12.83 2.68
CA ILE A 73 -5.08 -12.27 3.52
C ILE A 73 -4.05 -13.30 4.00
N CYS A 74 -4.40 -14.58 4.09
CA CYS A 74 -3.47 -15.65 4.45
C CYS A 74 -2.65 -16.18 3.26
N VAL A 75 -2.98 -15.77 2.04
CA VAL A 75 -2.17 -16.07 0.86
C VAL A 75 -1.05 -15.05 0.73
N ARG A 76 0.20 -15.54 0.78
CA ARG A 76 1.37 -14.67 0.69
C ARG A 76 1.32 -13.80 -0.58
N GLY A 77 1.42 -12.49 -0.39
CA GLY A 77 1.43 -11.52 -1.48
C GLY A 77 0.05 -11.11 -2.00
N TRP A 78 -1.05 -11.66 -1.46
CA TRP A 78 -2.39 -11.29 -1.90
C TRP A 78 -2.66 -9.79 -1.69
N THR A 79 -2.30 -9.22 -0.55
CA THR A 79 -2.49 -7.79 -0.26
C THR A 79 -1.75 -6.86 -1.21
N ALA A 80 -0.61 -7.30 -1.75
CA ALA A 80 0.11 -6.55 -2.78
C ALA A 80 -0.70 -6.42 -4.08
N THR A 81 -1.60 -7.36 -4.39
CA THR A 81 -2.43 -7.34 -5.61
C THR A 81 -3.58 -6.34 -5.54
N ILE A 82 -3.95 -5.93 -4.33
CA ILE A 82 -5.07 -5.00 -4.09
C ILE A 82 -4.62 -3.62 -3.58
N ARG A 83 -3.32 -3.44 -3.36
CA ARG A 83 -2.77 -2.17 -2.87
C ARG A 83 -3.03 -1.06 -3.89
N PRO A 84 -3.54 0.12 -3.43
CA PRO A 84 -3.78 1.24 -4.34
C PRO A 84 -2.49 1.75 -4.98
N PRO A 85 -2.56 2.32 -6.20
CA PRO A 85 -1.41 2.94 -6.82
C PRO A 85 -1.01 4.21 -6.05
N ALA A 86 0.29 4.50 -5.98
CA ALA A 86 0.84 5.66 -5.26
C ALA A 86 0.22 6.99 -5.73
N SER A 87 -0.10 7.11 -7.02
CA SER A 87 -0.77 8.32 -7.56
C SER A 87 -2.12 8.61 -6.90
N TYR A 88 -2.86 7.56 -6.50
CA TYR A 88 -4.13 7.71 -5.80
C TYR A 88 -3.89 8.15 -4.35
N THR A 89 -3.05 7.44 -3.62
CA THR A 89 -2.76 7.74 -2.20
C THR A 89 -2.09 9.10 -2.04
N ASP A 90 -1.19 9.50 -2.94
CA ASP A 90 -0.58 10.83 -2.93
C ASP A 90 -1.58 11.97 -3.17
N ALA A 91 -2.55 11.76 -4.05
CA ALA A 91 -3.61 12.75 -4.28
C ALA A 91 -4.53 12.88 -3.07
N LEU A 92 -4.95 11.74 -2.50
CA LEU A 92 -5.81 11.70 -1.32
C LEU A 92 -5.11 12.32 -0.10
N LYS A 93 -3.85 11.99 0.13
CA LYS A 93 -3.02 12.58 1.20
C LYS A 93 -3.02 14.10 1.16
N ARG A 94 -2.76 14.70 0.00
CA ARG A 94 -2.75 16.16 -0.13
C ARG A 94 -4.12 16.79 0.22
N GLN A 95 -5.20 16.14 -0.19
CA GLN A 95 -6.56 16.61 0.14
C GLN A 95 -6.83 16.50 1.63
N GLN A 96 -6.51 15.36 2.24
CA GLN A 96 -6.80 15.10 3.66
C GLN A 96 -5.91 15.92 4.60
N LEU A 97 -4.65 16.18 4.25
CA LEU A 97 -3.78 17.07 5.01
C LEU A 97 -4.38 18.48 5.14
N GLN A 98 -5.04 18.99 4.11
CA GLN A 98 -5.75 20.26 4.16
C GLN A 98 -7.03 20.15 4.98
N GLN A 99 -7.78 19.08 4.78
CA GLN A 99 -9.06 18.84 5.48
C GLN A 99 -8.86 18.73 6.99
N PHE A 100 -7.79 18.09 7.44
CA PHE A 100 -7.51 17.83 8.85
C PHE A 100 -6.54 18.83 9.49
N ALA A 101 -6.08 19.84 8.75
CA ALA A 101 -5.10 20.81 9.24
C ALA A 101 -5.48 21.47 10.58
N GLY A 102 -6.77 21.72 10.80
CA GLY A 102 -7.26 22.30 12.05
C GLY A 102 -7.05 21.43 13.29
N ARG A 103 -6.95 20.10 13.12
CA ARG A 103 -6.74 19.15 14.22
C ARG A 103 -5.25 19.00 14.59
N HIS A 104 -4.36 19.37 13.68
CA HIS A 104 -2.91 19.20 13.79
C HIS A 104 -2.17 20.54 13.80
N GLN A 105 -2.83 21.60 14.28
CA GLN A 105 -2.22 22.92 14.38
C GLN A 105 -0.95 22.88 15.26
N GLY A 106 0.17 23.33 14.66
CA GLY A 106 1.46 23.38 15.36
C GLY A 106 2.27 22.08 15.31
N ASP A 107 1.75 21.01 14.70
CA ASP A 107 2.54 19.81 14.46
C ASP A 107 3.44 20.00 13.23
N PRO A 108 4.78 20.09 13.39
CA PRO A 108 5.71 20.30 12.29
C PRO A 108 5.80 19.10 11.34
N GLN A 109 5.32 17.93 11.75
CA GLN A 109 5.32 16.73 10.93
C GLN A 109 4.05 16.59 10.07
N TRP A 110 2.99 17.39 10.36
CA TRP A 110 1.74 17.38 9.60
C TRP A 110 1.90 18.10 8.25
N ASN A 111 2.61 17.44 7.33
CA ASN A 111 2.87 17.91 5.98
C ASN A 111 3.17 16.72 5.05
N VAL A 112 3.26 16.96 3.74
CA VAL A 112 3.46 15.91 2.73
C VAL A 112 4.71 15.06 2.97
N ALA A 113 5.78 15.65 3.49
CA ALA A 113 7.05 14.96 3.72
C ALA A 113 7.09 14.22 5.06
N GLY A 114 6.35 14.70 6.05
CA GLY A 114 6.31 14.12 7.40
C GLY A 114 5.25 13.04 7.61
N THR A 115 4.36 12.87 6.61
CA THR A 115 3.25 11.90 6.66
C THR A 115 3.28 10.95 5.49
N GLU A 116 2.70 9.78 5.69
CA GLU A 116 2.28 8.88 4.62
C GLU A 116 0.76 8.70 4.61
N GLU A 117 0.19 8.27 3.49
CA GLU A 117 -1.20 7.88 3.40
C GLU A 117 -1.28 6.41 3.74
N ASP A 118 -1.85 6.11 4.89
CA ASP A 118 -1.87 4.76 5.41
C ASP A 118 -3.31 4.26 5.63
N HIS A 119 -3.47 2.93 5.68
CA HIS A 119 -4.74 2.29 5.95
C HIS A 119 -5.02 2.30 7.45
N ARG A 120 -6.17 2.85 7.85
CA ARG A 120 -6.63 2.84 9.26
C ARG A 120 -6.76 1.42 9.82
N LEU A 121 -7.26 0.52 9.00
CA LEU A 121 -7.19 -0.92 9.19
C LEU A 121 -6.39 -1.53 8.06
N SER A 122 -5.35 -2.26 8.40
CA SER A 122 -4.45 -2.92 7.45
C SER A 122 -5.19 -3.75 6.40
N LEU A 123 -4.64 -3.78 5.19
CA LEU A 123 -5.07 -4.73 4.15
C LEU A 123 -4.93 -6.19 4.62
N ASP A 124 -3.93 -6.46 5.45
CA ASP A 124 -3.66 -7.77 6.04
C ASP A 124 -4.68 -8.18 7.12
N LEU A 125 -5.54 -7.24 7.53
CA LEU A 125 -6.68 -7.46 8.42
C LEU A 125 -8.03 -7.15 7.74
N GLY A 126 -8.04 -7.02 6.41
CA GLY A 126 -9.27 -6.86 5.64
C GLY A 126 -9.77 -5.43 5.56
N GLY A 127 -8.94 -4.43 5.75
CA GLY A 127 -9.28 -3.04 5.46
C GLY A 127 -9.53 -2.81 3.97
N ALA A 128 -10.44 -1.89 3.62
CA ALA A 128 -10.75 -1.54 2.25
C ALA A 128 -9.55 -0.85 1.59
N PRO A 129 -9.11 -1.30 0.39
CA PRO A 129 -7.86 -0.79 -0.19
C PRO A 129 -7.95 0.65 -0.70
N MET A 130 -9.10 1.07 -1.22
CA MET A 130 -9.25 2.37 -1.89
C MET A 130 -10.36 3.25 -1.30
N ASP A 131 -10.97 2.84 -0.19
CA ASP A 131 -12.00 3.64 0.44
C ASP A 131 -11.34 4.75 1.28
N PRO A 132 -11.65 6.04 1.02
CA PRO A 132 -11.10 7.16 1.81
C PRO A 132 -11.42 7.08 3.31
N MET A 133 -12.47 6.33 3.72
CA MET A 133 -12.78 6.09 5.12
C MET A 133 -11.74 5.19 5.79
N ASN A 134 -11.08 4.32 5.02
CA ASN A 134 -10.01 3.46 5.52
C ASN A 134 -8.60 4.03 5.29
N LEU A 135 -8.49 5.24 4.76
CA LEU A 135 -7.21 5.88 4.44
C LEU A 135 -7.08 7.19 5.20
N SER A 136 -5.93 7.46 5.76
CA SER A 136 -5.63 8.73 6.43
C SER A 136 -4.14 9.07 6.39
N PRO A 137 -3.79 10.36 6.34
CA PRO A 137 -2.42 10.77 6.58
C PRO A 137 -2.00 10.41 8.00
N GLU A 138 -0.87 9.74 8.14
CA GLU A 138 -0.27 9.38 9.42
C GLU A 138 1.18 9.86 9.45
N VAL A 139 1.63 10.38 10.60
CA VAL A 139 3.06 10.74 10.73
C VAL A 139 3.90 9.46 10.72
N HIS A 140 5.04 9.48 10.03
CA HIS A 140 5.85 8.28 9.79
C HIS A 140 6.19 7.47 11.05
N ARG A 141 6.40 8.13 12.19
CA ARG A 141 6.70 7.42 13.44
C ARG A 141 5.51 6.60 13.94
N SER A 142 4.31 7.16 13.83
CA SER A 142 3.10 6.48 14.30
C SER A 142 2.73 5.31 13.38
N SER A 143 2.80 5.53 12.07
CA SER A 143 2.58 4.51 11.07
C SER A 143 3.51 3.31 11.26
N MET A 144 4.80 3.53 11.41
CA MET A 144 5.78 2.46 11.65
C MET A 144 5.49 1.61 12.90
N LEU A 145 4.95 2.20 13.97
CA LEU A 145 4.57 1.45 15.18
C LEU A 145 3.31 0.63 14.95
N LYS A 146 2.34 1.19 14.22
CA LYS A 146 1.13 0.48 13.81
C LYS A 146 1.45 -0.71 12.91
N ASP A 147 2.34 -0.55 11.93
CA ASP A 147 2.79 -1.60 11.03
C ASP A 147 3.34 -2.83 11.77
N GLN A 148 4.01 -2.64 12.91
CA GLN A 148 4.52 -3.74 13.74
C GLN A 148 3.38 -4.55 14.36
N ASP A 149 2.36 -3.89 14.88
CA ASP A 149 1.18 -4.54 15.46
C ASP A 149 0.35 -5.24 14.36
N GLU A 150 0.20 -4.59 13.22
CA GLU A 150 -0.48 -5.14 12.05
C GLU A 150 0.19 -6.42 11.54
N ALA A 151 1.52 -6.41 11.42
CA ALA A 151 2.28 -7.58 10.99
C ALA A 151 2.19 -8.75 11.99
N ALA A 152 2.08 -8.44 13.29
CA ALA A 152 1.89 -9.46 14.32
C ALA A 152 0.50 -10.11 14.27
N LEU A 153 -0.53 -9.34 13.93
CA LEU A 153 -1.93 -9.78 13.92
C LEU A 153 -2.35 -10.37 12.58
N GLY A 154 -2.03 -9.67 11.49
CA GLY A 154 -2.49 -9.95 10.12
C GLY A 154 -1.44 -10.61 9.23
N GLY A 155 -1.80 -10.72 7.94
CA GLY A 155 -0.95 -11.32 6.91
C GLY A 155 -0.73 -12.82 7.07
N SER A 156 0.03 -13.40 6.14
CA SER A 156 0.20 -14.87 6.05
C SER A 156 0.96 -15.49 7.23
N GLN A 157 1.60 -14.70 8.08
CA GLN A 157 2.34 -15.11 9.25
C GLN A 157 1.73 -14.60 10.57
N GLY A 158 0.65 -13.81 10.49
CA GLY A 158 -0.01 -13.22 11.65
C GLY A 158 -0.86 -14.20 12.45
N LYS A 159 -1.30 -13.78 13.62
CA LYS A 159 -2.11 -14.59 14.56
C LYS A 159 -3.40 -15.10 13.91
N VAL A 160 -4.02 -14.30 13.03
CA VAL A 160 -5.25 -14.70 12.32
C VAL A 160 -5.00 -15.92 11.45
N CYS A 161 -3.94 -15.90 10.64
CA CYS A 161 -3.65 -16.99 9.71
C CYS A 161 -3.08 -18.24 10.39
N ARG A 162 -2.52 -18.08 11.58
CA ARG A 162 -2.15 -19.24 12.44
C ARG A 162 -3.33 -19.80 13.23
N GLY A 163 -4.51 -19.18 13.16
CA GLY A 163 -5.71 -19.62 13.89
C GLY A 163 -5.69 -19.28 15.39
N GLU A 164 -4.82 -18.39 15.83
CA GLU A 164 -4.71 -17.95 17.23
C GLU A 164 -5.78 -16.91 17.59
N LEU A 165 -6.22 -16.12 16.61
CA LEU A 165 -7.29 -15.14 16.74
C LEU A 165 -8.26 -15.27 15.57
N THR A 166 -9.53 -14.92 15.81
CA THR A 166 -10.44 -14.65 14.70
C THR A 166 -10.09 -13.32 14.04
N LEU A 167 -10.48 -13.14 12.79
CA LEU A 167 -10.30 -11.87 12.07
C LEU A 167 -10.88 -10.70 12.87
N GLN A 168 -12.10 -10.84 13.38
CA GLN A 168 -12.77 -9.81 14.18
C GLN A 168 -12.00 -9.46 15.47
N GLN A 169 -11.47 -10.47 16.18
CA GLN A 169 -10.67 -10.22 17.38
C GLN A 169 -9.40 -9.42 17.06
N ALA A 170 -8.70 -9.79 15.98
CA ALA A 170 -7.49 -9.08 15.55
C ALA A 170 -7.80 -7.63 15.11
N GLN A 171 -8.88 -7.43 14.38
CA GLN A 171 -9.35 -6.08 14.01
C GLN A 171 -9.63 -5.22 15.25
N GLN A 172 -10.33 -5.76 16.23
CA GLN A 172 -10.64 -5.07 17.48
C GLN A 172 -9.39 -4.78 18.32
N GLU A 173 -8.45 -5.74 18.39
CA GLU A 173 -7.18 -5.58 19.11
C GLU A 173 -6.37 -4.43 18.50
N LEU A 174 -6.16 -4.43 17.18
CA LEU A 174 -5.44 -3.35 16.50
C LEU A 174 -6.10 -1.99 16.72
N ILE A 175 -7.38 -1.87 16.40
CA ILE A 175 -8.09 -0.59 16.45
C ILE A 175 -8.11 -0.03 17.88
N SER A 176 -8.38 -0.85 18.89
CA SER A 176 -8.40 -0.38 20.29
C SER A 176 -7.01 0.06 20.76
N THR A 177 -5.96 -0.67 20.42
CA THR A 177 -4.58 -0.31 20.75
C THR A 177 -4.18 0.98 20.06
N TRP A 178 -4.47 1.08 18.76
CA TRP A 178 -4.15 2.25 17.94
C TRP A 178 -4.87 3.51 18.42
N LEU A 179 -6.17 3.45 18.67
CA LEU A 179 -6.95 4.58 19.17
C LEU A 179 -6.57 5.01 20.57
N ALA A 180 -6.14 4.09 21.43
CA ALA A 180 -5.62 4.42 22.77
C ALA A 180 -4.28 5.18 22.67
N ALA A 181 -3.42 4.80 21.73
CA ALA A 181 -2.13 5.44 21.53
C ALA A 181 -2.23 6.78 20.79
N TRP A 182 -3.23 6.92 19.88
CA TRP A 182 -3.36 8.06 18.97
C TRP A 182 -4.81 8.53 18.85
N PRO A 183 -5.38 9.13 19.92
CA PRO A 183 -6.80 9.48 19.98
C PRO A 183 -7.23 10.52 18.93
N ASP A 184 -6.31 11.29 18.37
CA ASP A 184 -6.60 12.29 17.34
C ASP A 184 -7.00 11.67 15.98
N TYR A 185 -6.64 10.41 15.76
CA TYR A 185 -7.08 9.67 14.56
C TYR A 185 -8.48 9.06 14.70
N ALA A 186 -9.07 9.11 15.90
CA ALA A 186 -10.41 8.61 16.18
C ALA A 186 -11.53 9.60 15.82
N ARG A 187 -11.19 10.83 15.39
CA ARG A 187 -12.13 11.95 15.24
C ARG A 187 -12.34 12.36 13.80
#